data_2ae1364e671b57525c226ffea9116c68
#
_entry.id   2ae1364e671b57525c226ffea9116c68
#
_cell.length_a   1.000
_cell.length_b   1.000
_cell.length_c   1.000
_cell.angle_alpha   90.00
_cell.angle_beta   90.00
_cell.angle_gamma   90.00
#
_symmetry.space_group_name_H-M   'P 1'
#
loop_
_entity.id
_entity.type
_entity.pdbx_description
1 polymer ?
#
loop_
_entity_poly.entity_id
_entity_poly.type
_entity_poly.pdbx_seq_one_letter_code
_entity_poly.pdbx_strand_id
1 'polypeptide(L)'
;MTKKTLKNIINVRYSETDTMSFVHHSNYLKYYEIGRLAWFKYIGFSYKKLESENIILPVVETKIKFRKPAFFDDELVLETTIIKPPSYSIEFNYIIKKNDELINEGYTKLIFLNSTDKKPIRCPKNILKKINDFL
;
A
#
# COMPACT_ATOMS: atom_id res chain seq x y z
N MET A 1 -7.31 -15.96 -13.42
CA MET A 1 -7.78 -14.71 -12.80
C MET A 1 -6.65 -13.70 -12.73
N THR A 2 -6.86 -12.51 -13.29
CA THR A 2 -5.83 -11.48 -13.34
C THR A 2 -5.95 -10.58 -12.12
N LYS A 3 -4.86 -10.43 -11.37
CA LYS A 3 -4.84 -9.51 -10.21
C LYS A 3 -4.66 -8.09 -10.69
N LYS A 4 -5.43 -7.17 -10.11
CA LYS A 4 -5.33 -5.75 -10.45
C LYS A 4 -4.10 -5.13 -9.79
N THR A 5 -3.22 -4.60 -10.60
CA THR A 5 -2.05 -3.83 -10.14
C THR A 5 -2.27 -2.37 -10.47
N LEU A 6 -2.15 -1.53 -9.46
CA LEU A 6 -2.24 -0.08 -9.63
C LEU A 6 -0.84 0.52 -9.58
N LYS A 7 -0.54 1.40 -10.54
CA LYS A 7 0.76 2.08 -10.61
C LYS A 7 0.63 3.53 -10.17
N ASN A 8 1.57 3.98 -9.35
CA ASN A 8 1.68 5.37 -8.94
C ASN A 8 3.09 5.86 -9.18
N ILE A 9 3.23 7.13 -9.53
CA ILE A 9 4.52 7.80 -9.64
C ILE A 9 4.84 8.43 -8.30
N ILE A 10 6.06 8.20 -7.83
CA ILE A 10 6.58 8.81 -6.60
C ILE A 10 7.85 9.57 -6.95
N ASN A 11 7.87 10.86 -6.61
CA ASN A 11 9.07 11.67 -6.75
C ASN A 11 9.74 11.76 -5.39
N VAL A 12 10.98 11.31 -5.29
CA VAL A 12 11.74 11.33 -4.03
C VAL A 12 12.01 12.76 -3.61
N ARG A 13 11.59 13.13 -2.39
CA ARG A 13 11.82 14.46 -1.84
C ARG A 13 13.13 14.50 -1.05
N TYR A 14 13.73 15.68 -1.00
CA TYR A 14 14.97 15.88 -0.27
C TYR A 14 14.87 15.44 1.19
N SER A 15 13.73 15.73 1.83
CA SER A 15 13.47 15.37 3.23
C SER A 15 13.41 13.85 3.47
N GLU A 16 13.34 13.05 2.42
CA GLU A 16 13.26 11.58 2.51
C GLU A 16 14.63 10.92 2.42
N THR A 17 15.67 11.69 2.15
CA THR A 17 17.05 11.19 2.06
C THR A 17 17.78 11.34 3.38
N ASP A 18 18.81 10.51 3.57
CA ASP A 18 19.64 10.55 4.77
C ASP A 18 21.06 11.05 4.46
N THR A 19 21.95 10.97 5.45
CA THR A 19 23.33 11.42 5.29
C THR A 19 24.13 10.62 4.26
N MET A 20 23.65 9.45 3.86
CA MET A 20 24.24 8.62 2.80
C MET A 20 23.73 9.01 1.42
N SER A 21 22.92 10.07 1.33
CA SER A 21 22.37 10.63 0.09
C SER A 21 21.29 9.80 -0.60
N PHE A 22 20.80 8.73 0.01
CA PHE A 22 19.70 7.97 -0.55
C PHE A 22 18.50 7.89 0.42
N VAL A 23 17.38 7.45 -0.10
CA VAL A 23 16.13 7.37 0.66
C VAL A 23 16.33 6.56 1.93
N HIS A 24 15.98 7.15 3.08
CA HIS A 24 16.03 6.45 4.35
C HIS A 24 15.00 5.30 4.33
N HIS A 25 15.39 4.14 4.86
CA HIS A 25 14.58 2.93 4.78
C HIS A 25 13.15 3.10 5.32
N SER A 26 12.95 3.96 6.31
CA SER A 26 11.62 4.20 6.89
C SER A 26 10.63 4.83 5.90
N ASN A 27 11.11 5.51 4.88
CA ASN A 27 10.25 6.20 3.92
C ASN A 27 9.56 5.24 2.94
N TYR A 28 10.09 4.04 2.74
CA TYR A 28 9.45 3.07 1.86
C TYR A 28 8.08 2.63 2.40
N LEU A 29 7.91 2.56 3.71
CA LEU A 29 6.60 2.28 4.30
C LEU A 29 5.60 3.39 3.98
N LYS A 30 6.05 4.64 3.93
CA LYS A 30 5.21 5.77 3.52
C LYS A 30 4.84 5.69 2.04
N TYR A 31 5.76 5.24 1.20
CA TYR A 31 5.49 5.03 -0.22
C TYR A 31 4.43 3.94 -0.42
N TYR A 32 4.54 2.84 0.33
CA TYR A 32 3.53 1.77 0.28
C TYR A 32 2.16 2.27 0.72
N GLU A 33 2.11 3.14 1.71
CA GLU A 33 0.87 3.77 2.15
C GLU A 33 0.22 4.58 1.02
N ILE A 34 1.02 5.33 0.27
CA ILE A 34 0.53 6.06 -0.91
C ILE A 34 -0.16 5.09 -1.87
N GLY A 35 0.47 3.94 -2.11
CA GLY A 35 -0.08 2.91 -2.99
C GLY A 35 -1.40 2.34 -2.49
N ARG A 36 -1.48 2.01 -1.20
CA ARG A 36 -2.71 1.47 -0.60
C ARG A 36 -3.85 2.48 -0.66
N LEU A 37 -3.57 3.73 -0.28
CA LEU A 37 -4.58 4.78 -0.30
C LEU A 37 -5.12 5.00 -1.71
N ALA A 38 -4.23 5.04 -2.70
CA ALA A 38 -4.62 5.17 -4.10
C ALA A 38 -5.44 3.96 -4.56
N TRP A 39 -5.05 2.76 -4.14
CA TRP A 39 -5.74 1.54 -4.51
C TRP A 39 -7.18 1.53 -3.98
N PHE A 40 -7.38 1.84 -2.71
CA PHE A 40 -8.73 1.94 -2.13
C PHE A 40 -9.56 3.03 -2.79
N LYS A 41 -8.95 4.18 -3.06
CA LYS A 41 -9.65 5.26 -3.76
C LYS A 41 -10.09 4.84 -5.15
N TYR A 42 -9.25 4.09 -5.85
CA TYR A 42 -9.56 3.58 -7.19
C TYR A 42 -10.81 2.69 -7.19
N ILE A 43 -10.97 1.84 -6.18
CA ILE A 43 -12.16 0.97 -6.07
C ILE A 43 -13.36 1.68 -5.44
N GLY A 44 -13.26 2.96 -5.10
CA GLY A 44 -14.36 3.77 -4.60
C GLY A 44 -14.49 3.82 -3.07
N PHE A 45 -13.49 3.38 -2.33
CA PHE A 45 -13.50 3.37 -0.85
C PHE A 45 -12.28 4.09 -0.30
N SER A 46 -12.25 5.43 -0.41
CA SER A 46 -11.17 6.21 0.19
C SER A 46 -11.09 5.95 1.71
N TYR A 47 -9.92 6.16 2.31
CA TYR A 47 -9.77 6.02 3.76
C TYR A 47 -10.73 6.94 4.52
N LYS A 48 -10.97 8.15 4.00
CA LYS A 48 -11.93 9.06 4.59
C LYS A 48 -13.34 8.44 4.64
N LYS A 49 -13.73 7.76 3.56
CA LYS A 49 -15.02 7.07 3.51
C LYS A 49 -15.05 5.88 4.47
N LEU A 50 -13.97 5.10 4.54
CA LEU A 50 -13.87 3.99 5.48
C LEU A 50 -14.00 4.49 6.93
N GLU A 51 -13.28 5.56 7.27
CA GLU A 51 -13.35 6.17 8.59
C GLU A 51 -14.76 6.64 8.93
N SER A 52 -15.50 7.19 7.96
CA SER A 52 -16.89 7.61 8.16
C SER A 52 -17.81 6.44 8.44
N GLU A 53 -17.43 5.24 8.06
CA GLU A 53 -18.17 4.00 8.33
C GLU A 53 -17.62 3.24 9.52
N ASN A 54 -16.77 3.88 10.33
CA ASN A 54 -16.14 3.32 11.53
C ASN A 54 -15.22 2.13 11.24
N ILE A 55 -14.54 2.16 10.08
CA ILE A 55 -13.58 1.13 9.68
C ILE A 55 -12.18 1.72 9.67
N ILE A 56 -11.25 1.07 10.38
CA ILE A 56 -9.83 1.41 10.34
C ILE A 56 -9.03 0.18 9.93
N LEU A 57 -7.85 0.44 9.35
CA LEU A 57 -7.00 -0.60 8.76
C LEU A 57 -5.56 -0.46 9.26
N PRO A 58 -5.28 -0.88 10.50
CA PRO A 58 -3.90 -0.87 10.97
C PRO A 58 -3.06 -1.93 10.27
N VAL A 59 -1.79 -1.60 10.06
CA VAL A 59 -0.79 -2.55 9.55
C VAL A 59 -0.36 -3.43 10.71
N VAL A 60 -0.43 -4.75 10.52
CA VAL A 60 -0.03 -5.72 11.56
C VAL A 60 1.22 -6.50 11.18
N GLU A 61 1.61 -6.48 9.91
CA GLU A 61 2.82 -7.15 9.45
C GLU A 61 3.36 -6.44 8.23
N THR A 62 4.66 -6.33 8.12
CA THR A 62 5.31 -5.79 6.94
C THR A 62 6.64 -6.48 6.69
N LYS A 63 7.02 -6.59 5.41
CA LYS A 63 8.32 -7.12 4.99
C LYS A 63 8.83 -6.24 3.87
N ILE A 64 10.11 -5.92 3.88
CA ILE A 64 10.76 -5.13 2.85
C ILE A 64 12.09 -5.78 2.48
N LYS A 65 12.33 -5.90 1.18
CA LYS A 65 13.63 -6.32 0.65
C LYS A 65 14.20 -5.17 -0.16
N PHE A 66 15.36 -4.69 0.25
CA PHE A 66 16.05 -3.58 -0.40
C PHE A 66 17.01 -4.13 -1.45
N ARG A 67 16.86 -3.67 -2.69
CA ARG A 67 17.69 -4.14 -3.80
C ARG A 67 18.69 -3.09 -4.24
N LYS A 68 18.23 -1.84 -4.43
CA LYS A 68 19.07 -0.71 -4.86
C LYS A 68 18.60 0.56 -4.19
N PRO A 69 19.51 1.53 -3.98
CA PRO A 69 19.11 2.81 -3.40
C PRO A 69 18.36 3.68 -4.41
N ALA A 70 17.49 4.53 -3.89
CA ALA A 70 16.87 5.62 -4.63
C ALA A 70 17.39 6.92 -4.07
N PHE A 71 17.46 7.97 -4.91
CA PHE A 71 18.10 9.24 -4.57
C PHE A 71 17.11 10.39 -4.71
N PHE A 72 17.49 11.54 -4.15
CA PHE A 72 16.69 12.75 -4.28
C PHE A 72 16.34 13.03 -5.74
N ASP A 73 15.11 13.43 -5.95
CA ASP A 73 14.53 13.78 -7.24
C ASP A 73 14.38 12.63 -8.22
N ASP A 74 14.66 11.41 -7.79
CA ASP A 74 14.34 10.24 -8.59
C ASP A 74 12.82 10.10 -8.77
N GLU A 75 12.42 9.72 -9.98
CA GLU A 75 11.05 9.35 -10.28
C GLU A 75 10.92 7.83 -10.19
N LEU A 76 10.12 7.36 -9.23
CA LEU A 76 9.90 5.95 -8.97
C LEU A 76 8.51 5.54 -9.43
N VAL A 77 8.38 4.30 -9.90
CA VAL A 77 7.08 3.68 -10.19
C VAL A 77 6.79 2.69 -9.07
N LEU A 78 5.71 2.94 -8.35
CA LEU A 78 5.20 2.04 -7.32
C LEU A 78 4.07 1.20 -7.89
N GLU A 79 4.23 -0.12 -7.85
CA GLU A 79 3.19 -1.08 -8.25
C GLU A 79 2.60 -1.70 -6.99
N THR A 80 1.30 -1.50 -6.78
CA THR A 80 0.56 -2.05 -5.64
C THR A 80 -0.41 -3.10 -6.12
N THR A 81 -0.30 -4.31 -5.59
CA THR A 81 -1.15 -5.44 -6.00
C THR A 81 -1.78 -6.09 -4.79
N ILE A 82 -3.09 -6.31 -4.82
CA ILE A 82 -3.75 -7.12 -3.81
C ILE A 82 -3.44 -8.60 -4.08
N ILE A 83 -3.11 -9.36 -3.03
CA ILE A 83 -2.68 -10.75 -3.17
C ILE A 83 -3.86 -11.69 -3.40
N LYS A 84 -4.93 -11.51 -2.61
CA LYS A 84 -6.10 -12.39 -2.61
C LYS A 84 -7.31 -11.62 -2.09
N PRO A 85 -8.53 -12.14 -2.32
CA PRO A 85 -9.72 -11.53 -1.73
C PRO A 85 -9.57 -11.45 -0.20
N PRO A 86 -9.92 -10.31 0.41
CA PRO A 86 -9.76 -10.16 1.86
C PRO A 86 -10.84 -10.90 2.65
N SER A 87 -10.51 -11.20 3.90
CA SER A 87 -11.44 -11.73 4.89
C SER A 87 -11.41 -10.83 6.13
N TYR A 88 -10.72 -11.23 7.19
CA TYR A 88 -10.43 -10.36 8.34
C TYR A 88 -9.22 -9.47 8.09
N SER A 89 -8.42 -9.81 7.09
CA SER A 89 -7.23 -9.06 6.71
C SER A 89 -7.20 -8.81 5.22
N ILE A 90 -6.39 -7.82 4.83
CA ILE A 90 -6.10 -7.53 3.44
C ILE A 90 -4.59 -7.43 3.27
N GLU A 91 -4.08 -8.06 2.22
CA GLU A 91 -2.64 -8.16 1.99
C GLU A 91 -2.28 -7.57 0.64
N PHE A 92 -1.20 -6.79 0.64
CA PHE A 92 -0.69 -6.15 -0.56
C PHE A 92 0.77 -6.50 -0.79
N ASN A 93 1.13 -6.64 -2.06
CA ASN A 93 2.52 -6.65 -2.49
C ASN A 93 2.84 -5.33 -3.16
N TYR A 94 4.07 -4.87 -2.99
CA TYR A 94 4.56 -3.63 -3.58
C TYR A 94 5.87 -3.89 -4.32
N ILE A 95 6.00 -3.24 -5.48
CA ILE A 95 7.25 -3.24 -6.23
C ILE A 95 7.56 -1.80 -6.57
N ILE A 96 8.78 -1.35 -6.25
CA ILE A 96 9.26 -0.02 -6.62
C ILE A 96 10.36 -0.18 -7.65
N LYS A 97 10.20 0.51 -8.77
CA LYS A 97 11.14 0.51 -9.88
C LYS A 97 11.58 1.92 -10.24
N LYS A 98 12.79 2.02 -10.75
CA LYS A 98 13.31 3.23 -11.40
C LYS A 98 13.83 2.80 -12.77
N ASN A 99 13.26 3.36 -13.85
CA ASN A 99 13.64 3.00 -15.23
C ASN A 99 13.65 1.48 -15.43
N ASP A 100 12.59 0.80 -14.99
CA ASP A 100 12.41 -0.66 -15.03
C ASP A 100 13.39 -1.45 -14.17
N GLU A 101 14.26 -0.78 -13.41
CA GLU A 101 15.17 -1.42 -12.49
C GLU A 101 14.51 -1.57 -11.12
N LEU A 102 14.58 -2.78 -10.56
CA LEU A 102 13.98 -3.07 -9.26
C LEU A 102 14.74 -2.36 -8.13
N ILE A 103 14.05 -1.49 -7.40
CA ILE A 103 14.61 -0.76 -6.25
C ILE A 103 14.32 -1.52 -4.97
N ASN A 104 13.07 -1.88 -4.72
CA ASN A 104 12.73 -2.75 -3.60
C ASN A 104 11.40 -3.47 -3.83
N GLU A 105 11.14 -4.44 -2.95
CA GLU A 105 9.90 -5.22 -2.90
C GLU A 105 9.37 -5.17 -1.48
N GLY A 106 8.07 -5.10 -1.35
CA GLY A 106 7.44 -5.03 -0.03
C GLY A 106 6.15 -5.79 0.07
N TYR A 107 5.74 -5.96 1.32
CA TYR A 107 4.50 -6.65 1.66
C TYR A 107 3.93 -5.98 2.90
N THR A 108 2.61 -5.81 2.93
CA THR A 108 1.90 -5.39 4.14
C THR A 108 0.65 -6.23 4.33
N LYS A 109 0.36 -6.52 5.59
CA LYS A 109 -0.91 -7.10 6.01
C LYS A 109 -1.59 -6.13 6.94
N LEU A 110 -2.84 -5.80 6.62
CA LEU A 110 -3.67 -4.94 7.44
C LEU A 110 -4.88 -5.73 7.90
N ILE A 111 -5.45 -5.34 9.04
CA ILE A 111 -6.69 -5.97 9.52
C ILE A 111 -7.81 -4.94 9.54
N PHE A 112 -9.05 -5.42 9.36
CA PHE A 112 -10.23 -4.58 9.47
C PHE A 112 -10.64 -4.51 10.93
N LEU A 113 -10.72 -3.30 11.49
CA LEU A 113 -11.20 -3.07 12.83
C LEU A 113 -12.37 -2.10 12.82
N ASN A 114 -13.30 -2.31 13.75
CA ASN A 114 -14.28 -1.30 14.09
C ASN A 114 -13.57 -0.22 14.91
N SER A 115 -13.69 1.04 14.51
CA SER A 115 -12.97 2.14 15.17
C SER A 115 -13.47 2.43 16.58
N THR A 116 -14.71 2.07 16.89
CA THR A 116 -15.33 2.36 18.20
C THR A 116 -14.84 1.40 19.27
N ASP A 117 -14.94 0.08 19.05
CA ASP A 117 -14.58 -0.94 20.03
C ASP A 117 -13.22 -1.59 19.77
N LYS A 118 -12.57 -1.26 18.64
CA LYS A 118 -11.28 -1.80 18.21
C LYS A 118 -11.29 -3.33 17.99
N LYS A 119 -12.45 -3.91 17.75
CA LYS A 119 -12.57 -5.35 17.50
C LYS A 119 -12.41 -5.66 16.02
N PRO A 120 -11.77 -6.81 15.69
CA PRO A 120 -11.66 -7.25 14.30
C PRO A 120 -13.04 -7.50 13.70
N ILE A 121 -13.18 -7.12 12.43
CA ILE A 121 -14.38 -7.39 11.65
C ILE A 121 -13.97 -8.01 10.32
N ARG A 122 -14.90 -8.71 9.67
CA ARG A 122 -14.66 -9.16 8.30
C ARG A 122 -14.72 -7.96 7.37
N CYS A 123 -14.01 -8.07 6.25
CA CYS A 123 -14.13 -7.10 5.16
C CYS A 123 -15.62 -6.91 4.86
N PRO A 124 -16.13 -5.67 4.90
CA PRO A 124 -17.52 -5.42 4.57
C PRO A 124 -17.89 -5.95 3.19
N LYS A 125 -19.12 -6.48 3.05
CA LYS A 125 -19.56 -7.15 1.82
C LYS A 125 -19.48 -6.25 0.59
N ASN A 126 -19.80 -4.97 0.73
CA ASN A 126 -19.75 -4.02 -0.39
C ASN A 126 -18.30 -3.79 -0.88
N ILE A 127 -17.35 -3.78 0.04
CA ILE A 127 -15.92 -3.65 -0.30
C ILE A 127 -15.44 -4.93 -0.96
N LEU A 128 -15.78 -6.09 -0.36
CA LEU A 128 -15.39 -7.39 -0.90
C LEU A 128 -15.90 -7.58 -2.33
N LYS A 129 -17.14 -7.19 -2.59
CA LYS A 129 -17.74 -7.28 -3.93
C LYS A 129 -16.94 -6.43 -4.93
N LYS A 130 -16.60 -5.21 -4.55
CA LYS A 130 -15.83 -4.31 -5.40
C LYS A 130 -14.45 -4.89 -5.72
N ILE A 131 -13.80 -5.45 -4.70
CA ILE A 131 -12.50 -6.08 -4.87
C ILE A 131 -12.59 -7.27 -5.81
N ASN A 132 -13.59 -8.12 -5.62
CA ASN A 132 -13.80 -9.30 -6.47
C ASN A 132 -14.04 -8.91 -7.94
N ASP A 133 -14.64 -7.76 -8.19
CA ASP A 133 -14.85 -7.27 -9.55
C ASP A 133 -13.53 -6.93 -10.25
N PHE A 134 -12.44 -6.72 -9.51
CA PHE A 134 -11.12 -6.39 -10.06
C PHE A 134 -10.14 -7.57 -10.07
N LEU A 135 -10.50 -8.68 -9.49
CA LEU A 135 -9.62 -9.87 -9.43
C LEU A 135 -9.88 -10.86 -10.57
#